data_da3699bd778dde99ebc8e3a64b50199b
#
_entry.id   da3699bd778dde99ebc8e3a64b50199b
#
_cell.length_a   1.000
_cell.length_b   1.000
_cell.length_c   1.000
_cell.angle_alpha   90.00
_cell.angle_beta   90.00
_cell.angle_gamma   90.00
#
_symmetry.space_group_name_H-M   'P 1'
#
loop_
_entity.id
_entity.type
_entity.pdbx_description
1 polymer ?
#
loop_
_entity_poly.entity_id
_entity_poly.type
_entity_poly.pdbx_seq_one_letter_code
_entity_poly.pdbx_strand_id
1 'polypeptide(L)'
;SRDLKSGIEKATEKVVAYLEKTSTSVKGDMIDQIATISTNNDAKLGEIIGDAFRAVGETGVVMMEPSAEAETKVKIVDGIQYEKGITNQHFITNQVNKTAELENASVLLVESPIENIRQIQSILEHVIKNSIPLLIIADMEPAVAATLAMNKTKGNIKVNVINAPTFGINKREVLDDLAMLTGATVVNEDLGDDMDLIQPEFLGKCLKSITNEKDTIIQVEELSDQVLEAIEDIKIELSETQTPGNLIRLEKRLARLSAKIAIVQVGANSDIELKEKTDR
;
A
#
# COMPACT_ATOMS: atom_id res chain seq x y z
N SER A 1 36.97 11.96 10.05
CA SER A 1 35.57 11.74 9.63
C SER A 1 34.96 10.45 10.19
N ARG A 2 35.76 9.35 10.36
CA ARG A 2 35.26 8.07 10.89
C ARG A 2 34.81 8.16 12.36
N ASP A 3 35.59 8.88 13.18
CA ASP A 3 35.27 9.07 14.60
C ASP A 3 34.02 9.95 14.78
N LEU A 4 33.83 10.95 13.93
CA LEU A 4 32.61 11.76 13.91
C LEU A 4 31.38 10.92 13.57
N LYS A 5 31.47 10.06 12.55
CA LYS A 5 30.37 9.16 12.17
C LYS A 5 30.05 8.21 13.33
N SER A 6 31.05 7.56 13.93
CA SER A 6 30.86 6.67 15.09
C SER A 6 30.30 7.41 16.30
N GLY A 7 30.68 8.67 16.52
CA GLY A 7 30.11 9.50 17.57
C GLY A 7 28.63 9.82 17.34
N ILE A 8 28.23 10.14 16.11
CA ILE A 8 26.85 10.40 15.74
C ILE A 8 26.01 9.12 15.90
N GLU A 9 26.48 7.97 15.39
CA GLU A 9 25.80 6.69 15.52
C GLU A 9 25.51 6.32 16.98
N LYS A 10 26.54 6.41 17.85
CA LYS A 10 26.37 6.15 19.29
C LYS A 10 25.44 7.14 20.00
N ALA A 11 25.44 8.40 19.57
CA ALA A 11 24.52 9.39 20.12
C ALA A 11 23.07 9.09 19.69
N THR A 12 22.87 8.75 18.40
CA THR A 12 21.56 8.37 17.86
C THR A 12 21.00 7.15 18.58
N GLU A 13 21.79 6.07 18.75
CA GLU A 13 21.39 4.88 19.51
C GLU A 13 20.92 5.21 20.93
N LYS A 14 21.64 6.08 21.63
CA LYS A 14 21.27 6.48 23.00
C LYS A 14 19.98 7.32 23.01
N VAL A 15 19.80 8.21 22.05
CA VAL A 15 18.57 9.03 21.92
C VAL A 15 17.38 8.13 21.60
N VAL A 16 17.50 7.20 20.66
CA VAL A 16 16.43 6.24 20.32
C VAL A 16 16.05 5.41 21.55
N ALA A 17 17.03 4.81 22.23
CA ALA A 17 16.76 4.02 23.44
C ALA A 17 16.10 4.85 24.57
N TYR A 18 16.47 6.13 24.70
CA TYR A 18 15.82 7.03 25.65
C TYR A 18 14.37 7.34 25.26
N LEU A 19 14.11 7.61 23.96
CA LEU A 19 12.77 7.86 23.44
C LEU A 19 11.86 6.63 23.61
N GLU A 20 12.36 5.44 23.29
CA GLU A 20 11.63 4.18 23.50
C GLU A 20 11.24 3.96 24.96
N LYS A 21 12.15 4.27 25.89
CA LYS A 21 11.91 4.14 27.34
C LYS A 21 10.92 5.16 27.88
N THR A 22 10.86 6.37 27.29
CA THR A 22 10.02 7.48 27.77
C THR A 22 8.73 7.63 27.01
N SER A 23 8.61 6.99 25.85
CA SER A 23 7.38 7.01 25.06
C SER A 23 6.23 6.33 25.81
N THR A 24 5.04 6.85 25.62
CA THR A 24 3.79 6.27 26.11
C THR A 24 2.87 5.99 24.94
N SER A 25 2.13 4.87 25.01
CA SER A 25 1.15 4.53 23.97
C SER A 25 0.05 5.58 23.91
N VAL A 26 -0.27 6.03 22.71
CA VAL A 26 -1.36 6.99 22.47
C VAL A 26 -2.70 6.27 22.66
N LYS A 27 -3.58 6.83 23.50
CA LYS A 27 -4.89 6.24 23.81
C LYS A 27 -5.97 7.31 23.89
N GLY A 28 -7.18 6.99 23.42
CA GLY A 28 -8.36 7.84 23.54
C GLY A 28 -8.15 9.24 22.96
N ASP A 29 -8.46 10.26 23.74
CA ASP A 29 -8.40 11.69 23.35
C ASP A 29 -6.98 12.23 23.11
N MET A 30 -5.93 11.44 23.43
CA MET A 30 -4.56 11.85 23.14
C MET A 30 -4.31 11.97 21.64
N ILE A 31 -5.02 11.21 20.81
CA ILE A 31 -4.95 11.31 19.34
C ILE A 31 -5.32 12.71 18.88
N ASP A 32 -6.43 13.27 19.41
CA ASP A 32 -6.91 14.60 19.05
C ASP A 32 -5.93 15.69 19.48
N GLN A 33 -5.32 15.54 20.66
CA GLN A 33 -4.32 16.47 21.16
C GLN A 33 -3.06 16.47 20.28
N ILE A 34 -2.58 15.29 19.89
CA ILE A 34 -1.42 15.17 19.02
C ILE A 34 -1.72 15.73 17.62
N ALA A 35 -2.88 15.38 17.06
CA ALA A 35 -3.32 15.90 15.77
C ALA A 35 -3.48 17.42 15.79
N THR A 36 -4.07 17.98 16.86
CA THR A 36 -4.22 19.44 17.04
C THR A 36 -2.86 20.13 17.11
N ILE A 37 -1.90 19.60 17.86
CA ILE A 37 -0.54 20.16 17.94
C ILE A 37 0.14 20.10 16.56
N SER A 38 0.01 18.98 15.87
CA SER A 38 0.61 18.77 14.53
C SER A 38 0.02 19.70 13.47
N THR A 39 -1.25 20.08 13.61
CA THR A 39 -1.95 21.03 12.71
C THR A 39 -1.85 22.49 13.18
N ASN A 40 -0.79 22.83 13.90
CA ASN A 40 -0.54 24.19 14.40
C ASN A 40 -1.64 24.73 15.31
N ASN A 41 -2.16 23.90 16.21
CA ASN A 41 -3.25 24.17 17.15
C ASN A 41 -4.62 24.44 16.48
N ASP A 42 -4.84 23.95 15.27
CA ASP A 42 -6.16 23.91 14.65
C ASP A 42 -6.97 22.75 15.23
N ALA A 43 -7.80 23.05 16.25
CA ALA A 43 -8.59 22.04 16.95
C ALA A 43 -9.61 21.34 16.03
N LYS A 44 -10.18 22.05 15.05
CA LYS A 44 -11.16 21.47 14.12
C LYS A 44 -10.48 20.45 13.19
N LEU A 45 -9.33 20.79 12.64
CA LEU A 45 -8.56 19.89 11.79
C LEU A 45 -7.98 18.73 12.61
N GLY A 46 -7.55 18.99 13.85
CA GLY A 46 -7.10 17.97 14.79
C GLY A 46 -8.16 16.93 15.11
N GLU A 47 -9.40 17.34 15.34
CA GLU A 47 -10.55 16.45 15.57
C GLU A 47 -10.85 15.59 14.33
N ILE A 48 -10.88 16.19 13.14
CA ILE A 48 -11.10 15.48 11.87
C ILE A 48 -10.04 14.38 11.66
N ILE A 49 -8.77 14.70 11.91
CA ILE A 49 -7.66 13.74 11.79
C ILE A 49 -7.77 12.66 12.88
N GLY A 50 -8.08 13.04 14.12
CA GLY A 50 -8.31 12.12 15.22
C GLY A 50 -9.45 11.13 14.92
N ASP A 51 -10.54 11.60 14.37
CA ASP A 51 -11.67 10.77 13.92
C ASP A 51 -11.25 9.80 12.79
N ALA A 52 -10.43 10.28 11.85
CA ALA A 52 -9.89 9.43 10.80
C ALA A 52 -9.06 8.26 11.37
N PHE A 53 -8.16 8.53 12.32
CA PHE A 53 -7.36 7.50 12.99
C PHE A 53 -8.21 6.53 13.80
N ARG A 54 -9.21 7.02 14.51
CA ARG A 54 -10.15 6.15 15.27
C ARG A 54 -10.97 5.25 14.35
N ALA A 55 -11.39 5.78 13.20
CA ALA A 55 -12.22 5.04 12.26
C ALA A 55 -11.47 3.88 11.58
N VAL A 56 -10.16 4.02 11.34
CA VAL A 56 -9.36 2.97 10.70
C VAL A 56 -8.65 2.06 11.71
N GLY A 57 -8.53 2.48 12.97
CA GLY A 57 -7.87 1.71 14.03
C GLY A 57 -6.35 1.62 13.87
N GLU A 58 -5.73 0.74 14.66
CA GLU A 58 -4.26 0.60 14.74
C GLU A 58 -3.62 0.07 13.45
N THR A 59 -4.38 -0.69 12.65
CA THR A 59 -3.91 -1.34 11.43
C THR A 59 -4.26 -0.58 10.15
N GLY A 60 -5.04 0.48 10.29
CA GLY A 60 -5.47 1.30 9.16
C GLY A 60 -4.46 2.39 8.78
N VAL A 61 -4.66 2.94 7.60
CA VAL A 61 -3.82 3.99 7.03
C VAL A 61 -4.61 5.29 6.93
N VAL A 62 -3.98 6.40 7.29
CA VAL A 62 -4.55 7.75 7.06
C VAL A 62 -3.74 8.44 5.99
N MET A 63 -4.41 8.90 4.94
CA MET A 63 -3.82 9.60 3.80
C MET A 63 -4.41 10.98 3.67
N MET A 64 -3.61 11.91 3.14
CA MET A 64 -4.04 13.26 2.79
C MET A 64 -4.15 13.39 1.27
N GLU A 65 -5.28 13.90 0.79
CA GLU A 65 -5.48 14.23 -0.62
C GLU A 65 -6.03 15.67 -0.73
N PRO A 66 -5.55 16.46 -1.69
CA PRO A 66 -6.15 17.76 -1.95
C PRO A 66 -7.56 17.60 -2.51
N SER A 67 -8.48 18.46 -2.07
CA SER A 67 -9.86 18.51 -2.55
C SER A 67 -10.16 19.84 -3.24
N ALA A 68 -11.06 19.82 -4.20
CA ALA A 68 -11.60 21.04 -4.81
C ALA A 68 -12.68 21.72 -3.93
N GLU A 69 -13.11 21.06 -2.86
CA GLU A 69 -14.09 21.60 -1.94
C GLU A 69 -13.44 22.54 -0.92
N ALA A 70 -14.21 23.46 -0.36
CA ALA A 70 -13.73 24.38 0.68
C ALA A 70 -13.57 23.70 2.05
N GLU A 71 -14.35 22.63 2.30
CA GLU A 71 -14.35 21.91 3.57
C GLU A 71 -13.50 20.64 3.51
N THR A 72 -12.77 20.39 4.59
CA THR A 72 -12.04 19.13 4.78
C THR A 72 -13.01 18.02 5.20
N LYS A 73 -12.96 16.88 4.52
CA LYS A 73 -13.79 15.70 4.77
C LYS A 73 -12.94 14.44 4.91
N VAL A 74 -13.45 13.45 5.62
CA VAL A 74 -12.85 12.11 5.71
C VAL A 74 -13.71 11.13 4.94
N LYS A 75 -13.07 10.38 4.05
CA LYS A 75 -13.67 9.25 3.35
C LYS A 75 -12.97 7.97 3.81
N ILE A 76 -13.74 6.98 4.27
CA ILE A 76 -13.21 5.66 4.62
C ILE A 76 -13.42 4.73 3.43
N VAL A 77 -12.36 4.03 3.05
CA VAL A 77 -12.38 3.02 1.99
C VAL A 77 -11.67 1.76 2.47
N ASP A 78 -12.04 0.62 1.90
CA ASP A 78 -11.34 -0.62 2.15
C ASP A 78 -10.06 -0.69 1.32
N GLY A 79 -9.03 -1.34 1.86
CA GLY A 79 -7.76 -1.44 1.18
C GLY A 79 -6.65 -1.94 2.08
N ILE A 80 -5.46 -2.05 1.52
CA ILE A 80 -4.28 -2.61 2.18
C ILE A 80 -3.07 -1.71 2.00
N GLN A 81 -2.24 -1.65 3.04
CA GLN A 81 -0.87 -1.17 2.93
C GLN A 81 0.06 -2.36 2.73
N TYR A 82 0.72 -2.39 1.59
CA TYR A 82 1.68 -3.41 1.21
C TYR A 82 3.11 -2.87 1.38
N GLU A 83 3.92 -3.52 2.19
CA GLU A 83 5.26 -3.06 2.61
C GLU A 83 6.33 -3.22 1.51
N LYS A 84 6.02 -2.79 0.30
CA LYS A 84 6.96 -2.70 -0.83
C LYS A 84 6.72 -1.41 -1.59
N GLY A 85 7.80 -0.72 -1.86
CA GLY A 85 7.78 0.56 -2.56
C GLY A 85 8.21 0.49 -4.01
N ILE A 86 8.50 1.65 -4.57
CA ILE A 86 8.90 1.85 -5.97
C ILE A 86 10.18 1.08 -6.29
N THR A 87 10.13 0.25 -7.31
CA THR A 87 11.30 -0.50 -7.81
C THR A 87 12.16 0.31 -8.79
N ASN A 88 11.56 1.27 -9.49
CA ASN A 88 12.26 2.09 -10.46
C ASN A 88 11.64 3.51 -10.51
N GLN A 89 12.49 4.54 -10.45
CA GLN A 89 12.06 5.95 -10.48
C GLN A 89 11.26 6.33 -11.73
N HIS A 90 11.43 5.63 -12.84
CA HIS A 90 10.65 5.86 -14.05
C HIS A 90 9.17 5.51 -13.91
N PHE A 91 8.78 4.74 -12.88
CA PHE A 91 7.37 4.47 -12.58
C PHE A 91 6.67 5.62 -11.84
N ILE A 92 7.40 6.61 -11.32
CA ILE A 92 6.82 7.78 -10.67
C ILE A 92 5.91 8.54 -11.64
N THR A 93 4.69 8.83 -11.19
CA THR A 93 3.70 9.63 -11.93
C THR A 93 3.56 11.02 -11.32
N ASN A 94 3.62 11.11 -10.00
CA ASN A 94 3.57 12.36 -9.25
C ASN A 94 4.98 12.75 -8.79
N GLN A 95 5.57 13.75 -9.48
CA GLN A 95 6.94 14.20 -9.21
C GLN A 95 7.05 15.01 -7.89
N VAL A 96 5.98 15.61 -7.44
CA VAL A 96 5.96 16.42 -6.20
C VAL A 96 6.09 15.49 -5.00
N ASN A 97 5.22 14.47 -4.93
CA ASN A 97 5.16 13.50 -3.84
C ASN A 97 6.12 12.33 -4.05
N LYS A 98 6.75 12.22 -5.22
CA LYS A 98 7.61 11.09 -5.65
C LYS A 98 6.87 9.74 -5.54
N THR A 99 5.60 9.72 -5.92
CA THR A 99 4.74 8.54 -5.88
C THR A 99 4.39 8.04 -7.28
N ALA A 100 4.17 6.73 -7.39
CA ALA A 100 3.54 6.13 -8.56
C ALA A 100 2.07 5.89 -8.25
N GLU A 101 1.20 6.62 -8.93
CA GLU A 101 -0.25 6.60 -8.72
C GLU A 101 -0.93 6.04 -9.96
N LEU A 102 -1.82 5.05 -9.75
CA LEU A 102 -2.66 4.46 -10.79
C LEU A 102 -4.12 4.46 -10.29
N GLU A 103 -5.04 4.87 -11.14
CA GLU A 103 -6.47 4.88 -10.86
C GLU A 103 -7.18 3.83 -11.72
N ASN A 104 -8.14 3.10 -11.14
CA ASN A 104 -8.87 2.03 -11.80
C ASN A 104 -7.95 1.03 -12.51
N ALA A 105 -6.92 0.58 -11.80
CA ALA A 105 -5.90 -0.28 -12.36
C ALA A 105 -6.28 -1.75 -12.29
N SER A 106 -5.87 -2.50 -13.32
CA SER A 106 -5.79 -3.96 -13.24
C SER A 106 -4.59 -4.38 -12.40
N VAL A 107 -4.73 -5.47 -11.67
CA VAL A 107 -3.68 -5.99 -10.77
C VAL A 107 -3.26 -7.36 -11.26
N LEU A 108 -1.97 -7.55 -11.51
CA LEU A 108 -1.36 -8.83 -11.85
C LEU A 108 -0.49 -9.30 -10.69
N LEU A 109 -0.78 -10.51 -10.20
CA LEU A 109 -0.04 -11.16 -9.11
C LEU A 109 0.72 -12.36 -9.64
N VAL A 110 2.05 -12.35 -9.54
CA VAL A 110 2.89 -13.45 -9.98
C VAL A 110 3.87 -13.82 -8.87
N GLU A 111 3.81 -15.08 -8.42
CA GLU A 111 4.69 -15.58 -7.38
C GLU A 111 6.06 -15.97 -7.95
N SER A 112 6.08 -16.56 -9.15
CA SER A 112 7.32 -16.92 -9.87
C SER A 112 7.98 -15.68 -10.49
N PRO A 113 9.31 -15.61 -10.58
CA PRO A 113 9.99 -14.48 -11.21
C PRO A 113 9.64 -14.36 -12.70
N ILE A 114 9.39 -13.14 -13.15
CA ILE A 114 9.18 -12.85 -14.57
C ILE A 114 10.54 -12.64 -15.23
N GLU A 115 11.00 -13.63 -15.96
CA GLU A 115 12.31 -13.63 -16.62
C GLU A 115 12.29 -12.99 -18.01
N ASN A 116 11.14 -13.04 -18.68
CA ASN A 116 10.99 -12.56 -20.05
C ASN A 116 9.68 -11.76 -20.23
N ILE A 117 9.75 -10.67 -20.96
CA ILE A 117 8.58 -9.81 -21.27
C ILE A 117 7.48 -10.58 -22.02
N ARG A 118 7.83 -11.66 -22.74
CA ARG A 118 6.88 -12.49 -23.49
C ARG A 118 5.89 -13.21 -22.58
N GLN A 119 6.31 -13.58 -21.35
CA GLN A 119 5.46 -14.23 -20.36
C GLN A 119 4.22 -13.43 -19.99
N ILE A 120 4.32 -12.10 -20.07
CA ILE A 120 3.21 -11.19 -19.78
C ILE A 120 2.70 -10.44 -21.02
N GLN A 121 3.07 -10.89 -22.24
CA GLN A 121 2.73 -10.22 -23.47
C GLN A 121 1.21 -10.10 -23.68
N SER A 122 0.44 -11.16 -23.44
CA SER A 122 -1.02 -11.18 -23.56
C SER A 122 -1.67 -10.10 -22.65
N ILE A 123 -1.16 -9.98 -21.41
CA ILE A 123 -1.62 -8.96 -20.46
C ILE A 123 -1.29 -7.56 -20.98
N LEU A 124 -0.06 -7.34 -21.44
CA LEU A 124 0.37 -6.05 -21.96
C LEU A 124 -0.45 -5.62 -23.18
N GLU A 125 -0.69 -6.52 -24.11
CA GLU A 125 -1.54 -6.26 -25.29
C GLU A 125 -2.97 -5.90 -24.88
N HIS A 126 -3.54 -6.62 -23.91
CA HIS A 126 -4.88 -6.35 -23.38
C HIS A 126 -4.97 -4.97 -22.75
N VAL A 127 -4.07 -4.61 -21.84
CA VAL A 127 -4.12 -3.33 -21.12
C VAL A 127 -3.80 -2.14 -22.02
N ILE A 128 -2.91 -2.30 -23.00
CA ILE A 128 -2.59 -1.27 -23.98
C ILE A 128 -3.81 -1.02 -24.89
N LYS A 129 -4.41 -2.08 -25.44
CA LYS A 129 -5.59 -1.98 -26.31
C LYS A 129 -6.75 -1.29 -25.63
N ASN A 130 -6.95 -1.55 -24.35
CA ASN A 130 -8.07 -1.00 -23.58
C ASN A 130 -7.69 0.26 -22.80
N SER A 131 -6.44 0.73 -22.88
CA SER A 131 -5.91 1.89 -22.13
C SER A 131 -6.07 1.76 -20.61
N ILE A 132 -5.99 0.55 -20.06
CA ILE A 132 -6.15 0.23 -18.66
C ILE A 132 -4.79 0.37 -17.96
N PRO A 133 -4.70 1.08 -16.82
CA PRO A 133 -3.49 1.06 -15.99
C PRO A 133 -3.22 -0.32 -15.41
N LEU A 134 -1.96 -0.69 -15.23
CA LEU A 134 -1.54 -2.00 -14.74
C LEU A 134 -0.61 -1.89 -13.54
N LEU A 135 -1.00 -2.51 -12.44
CA LEU A 135 -0.16 -2.75 -11.28
C LEU A 135 0.35 -4.20 -11.34
N ILE A 136 1.66 -4.39 -11.36
CA ILE A 136 2.27 -5.71 -11.33
C ILE A 136 2.94 -5.92 -9.98
N ILE A 137 2.60 -6.99 -9.28
CA ILE A 137 3.24 -7.43 -8.04
C ILE A 137 3.96 -8.74 -8.34
N ALA A 138 5.24 -8.63 -8.64
CA ALA A 138 6.10 -9.74 -9.03
C ALA A 138 7.56 -9.39 -8.88
N ASP A 139 8.39 -10.38 -8.64
CA ASP A 139 9.82 -10.25 -8.88
C ASP A 139 10.06 -10.37 -10.39
N MET A 140 10.96 -9.56 -10.95
CA MET A 140 11.25 -9.62 -12.38
C MET A 140 12.71 -9.30 -12.69
N GLU A 141 13.18 -9.84 -13.81
CA GLU A 141 14.50 -9.55 -14.31
C GLU A 141 14.66 -8.06 -14.63
N PRO A 142 15.83 -7.46 -14.30
CA PRO A 142 16.08 -6.03 -14.51
C PRO A 142 15.82 -5.57 -15.95
N ALA A 143 16.07 -6.42 -16.94
CA ALA A 143 15.84 -6.12 -18.36
C ALA A 143 14.33 -5.95 -18.67
N VAL A 144 13.48 -6.78 -18.05
CA VAL A 144 12.02 -6.72 -18.18
C VAL A 144 11.51 -5.44 -17.54
N ALA A 145 11.92 -5.15 -16.29
CA ALA A 145 11.56 -3.94 -15.57
C ALA A 145 11.99 -2.66 -16.34
N ALA A 146 13.20 -2.64 -16.91
CA ALA A 146 13.69 -1.54 -17.73
C ALA A 146 12.85 -1.34 -19.01
N THR A 147 12.43 -2.43 -19.64
CA THR A 147 11.57 -2.38 -20.83
C THR A 147 10.20 -1.78 -20.51
N LEU A 148 9.58 -2.19 -19.41
CA LEU A 148 8.30 -1.62 -18.95
C LEU A 148 8.44 -0.14 -18.58
N ALA A 149 9.50 0.23 -17.86
CA ALA A 149 9.80 1.61 -17.48
C ALA A 149 10.01 2.50 -18.71
N MET A 150 10.69 2.01 -19.75
CA MET A 150 10.88 2.73 -21.00
C MET A 150 9.55 2.94 -21.75
N ASN A 151 8.71 1.92 -21.84
CA ASN A 151 7.39 2.01 -22.47
C ASN A 151 6.45 2.95 -21.71
N LYS A 152 6.50 2.94 -20.39
CA LYS A 152 5.76 3.90 -19.54
C LYS A 152 6.24 5.34 -19.79
N THR A 153 7.55 5.57 -19.87
CA THR A 153 8.12 6.89 -20.13
C THR A 153 7.75 7.42 -21.53
N LYS A 154 7.62 6.51 -22.52
CA LYS A 154 7.13 6.85 -23.87
C LYS A 154 5.61 7.08 -23.93
N GLY A 155 4.89 6.85 -22.85
CA GLY A 155 3.43 6.98 -22.78
C GLY A 155 2.65 5.84 -23.44
N ASN A 156 3.31 4.75 -23.81
CA ASN A 156 2.67 3.58 -24.46
C ASN A 156 1.80 2.77 -23.48
N ILE A 157 2.17 2.78 -22.17
CA ILE A 157 1.47 2.04 -21.13
C ILE A 157 1.50 2.81 -19.81
N LYS A 158 0.45 2.69 -19.03
CA LYS A 158 0.41 3.15 -17.64
C LYS A 158 0.66 1.93 -16.74
N VAL A 159 1.89 1.80 -16.24
CA VAL A 159 2.29 0.63 -15.44
C VAL A 159 3.10 1.05 -14.23
N ASN A 160 2.91 0.31 -13.14
CA ASN A 160 3.79 0.32 -11.97
C ASN A 160 4.14 -1.13 -11.61
N VAL A 161 5.37 -1.35 -11.19
CA VAL A 161 5.90 -2.65 -10.81
C VAL A 161 6.41 -2.60 -9.39
N ILE A 162 5.96 -3.53 -8.58
CA ILE A 162 6.35 -3.69 -7.19
C ILE A 162 6.87 -5.10 -7.00
N ASN A 163 7.91 -5.26 -6.18
CA ASN A 163 8.44 -6.58 -5.87
C ASN A 163 7.41 -7.43 -5.12
N ALA A 164 7.42 -8.73 -5.38
CA ALA A 164 6.69 -9.71 -4.61
C ALA A 164 7.13 -9.70 -3.13
N PRO A 165 6.31 -10.24 -2.19
CA PRO A 165 6.71 -10.38 -0.80
C PRO A 165 7.99 -11.20 -0.67
N THR A 166 8.81 -10.87 0.34
CA THR A 166 10.07 -11.59 0.56
C THR A 166 9.82 -12.98 1.14
N PHE A 167 10.52 -13.95 0.58
CA PHE A 167 10.73 -15.37 0.93
C PHE A 167 9.86 -16.09 1.97
N GLY A 168 9.49 -17.36 1.66
CA GLY A 168 8.94 -18.36 2.56
C GLY A 168 7.42 -18.51 2.49
N ILE A 169 6.85 -19.27 3.42
CA ILE A 169 5.42 -19.57 3.54
C ILE A 169 4.57 -18.27 3.55
N ASN A 170 5.10 -17.21 4.12
CA ASN A 170 4.44 -15.90 4.19
C ASN A 170 4.29 -15.22 2.81
N LYS A 171 5.15 -15.53 1.81
CA LYS A 171 5.05 -14.94 0.46
C LYS A 171 3.72 -15.29 -0.17
N ARG A 172 3.38 -16.57 -0.16
CA ARG A 172 2.14 -17.07 -0.74
C ARG A 172 0.91 -16.54 -0.02
N GLU A 173 0.92 -16.58 1.32
CA GLU A 173 -0.20 -16.07 2.13
C GLU A 173 -0.50 -14.59 1.83
N VAL A 174 0.55 -13.77 1.66
CA VAL A 174 0.37 -12.35 1.31
C VAL A 174 -0.18 -12.19 -0.10
N LEU A 175 0.28 -12.98 -1.06
CA LEU A 175 -0.25 -12.94 -2.44
C LEU A 175 -1.69 -13.44 -2.50
N ASP A 176 -2.02 -14.50 -1.75
CA ASP A 176 -3.39 -15.02 -1.65
C ASP A 176 -4.34 -13.97 -1.02
N ASP A 177 -3.91 -13.26 0.02
CA ASP A 177 -4.69 -12.18 0.63
C ASP A 177 -4.89 -11.01 -0.36
N LEU A 178 -3.85 -10.64 -1.13
CA LEU A 178 -3.95 -9.64 -2.19
C LEU A 178 -4.89 -10.10 -3.32
N ALA A 179 -4.84 -11.38 -3.66
CA ALA A 179 -5.73 -11.98 -4.66
C ALA A 179 -7.19 -11.90 -4.23
N MET A 180 -7.48 -12.26 -2.97
CA MET A 180 -8.83 -12.14 -2.42
C MET A 180 -9.34 -10.71 -2.42
N LEU A 181 -8.50 -9.74 -2.05
CA LEU A 181 -8.86 -8.32 -2.00
C LEU A 181 -9.08 -7.70 -3.38
N THR A 182 -8.30 -8.11 -4.39
CA THR A 182 -8.34 -7.51 -5.73
C THR A 182 -9.15 -8.31 -6.73
N GLY A 183 -9.52 -9.56 -6.40
CA GLY A 183 -10.12 -10.51 -7.32
C GLY A 183 -9.15 -11.05 -8.38
N ALA A 184 -7.83 -10.91 -8.17
CA ALA A 184 -6.81 -11.46 -9.05
C ALA A 184 -6.59 -12.96 -8.82
N THR A 185 -6.00 -13.63 -9.79
CA THR A 185 -5.47 -15.00 -9.63
C THR A 185 -3.96 -14.92 -9.50
N VAL A 186 -3.40 -15.59 -8.47
CA VAL A 186 -1.94 -15.68 -8.31
C VAL A 186 -1.40 -16.70 -9.29
N VAL A 187 -0.46 -16.27 -10.12
CA VAL A 187 0.24 -17.16 -11.07
C VAL A 187 1.48 -17.74 -10.41
N ASN A 188 1.61 -19.06 -10.42
CA ASN A 188 2.74 -19.77 -9.84
C ASN A 188 3.15 -20.99 -10.68
N GLU A 189 4.32 -20.93 -11.29
CA GLU A 189 4.89 -22.02 -12.11
C GLU A 189 5.14 -23.29 -11.30
N ASP A 190 5.54 -23.18 -10.04
CA ASP A 190 5.78 -24.35 -9.16
C ASP A 190 4.51 -25.14 -8.87
N LEU A 191 3.34 -24.55 -9.07
CA LEU A 191 2.04 -25.20 -8.93
C LEU A 191 1.49 -25.76 -10.25
N GLY A 192 2.23 -25.55 -11.33
CA GLY A 192 1.87 -26.06 -12.65
C GLY A 192 1.21 -25.03 -13.57
N ASP A 193 1.19 -23.75 -13.19
CA ASP A 193 0.75 -22.68 -14.09
C ASP A 193 1.81 -22.48 -15.19
N ASP A 194 1.37 -22.33 -16.41
CA ASP A 194 2.25 -22.02 -17.54
C ASP A 194 2.41 -20.49 -17.64
N MET A 195 3.63 -20.03 -17.36
CA MET A 195 3.96 -18.60 -17.43
C MET A 195 3.74 -17.98 -18.83
N ASP A 196 3.81 -18.80 -19.89
CA ASP A 196 3.56 -18.33 -21.25
C ASP A 196 2.06 -18.24 -21.60
N LEU A 197 1.18 -18.76 -20.72
CA LEU A 197 -0.28 -18.77 -20.89
C LEU A 197 -1.03 -17.83 -19.95
N ILE A 198 -0.37 -16.84 -19.36
CA ILE A 198 -1.04 -15.84 -18.50
C ILE A 198 -2.05 -15.07 -19.34
N GLN A 199 -3.31 -15.15 -18.94
CA GLN A 199 -4.46 -14.54 -19.65
C GLN A 199 -5.03 -13.35 -18.90
N PRO A 200 -5.74 -12.42 -19.57
CA PRO A 200 -6.37 -11.26 -18.93
C PRO A 200 -7.38 -11.60 -17.83
N GLU A 201 -7.91 -12.82 -17.81
CA GLU A 201 -8.83 -13.33 -16.80
C GLU A 201 -8.18 -13.49 -15.42
N PHE A 202 -6.84 -13.57 -15.35
CA PHE A 202 -6.09 -13.60 -14.10
C PHE A 202 -5.98 -12.21 -13.43
N LEU A 203 -6.33 -11.14 -14.17
CA LEU A 203 -6.24 -9.78 -13.66
C LEU A 203 -7.33 -9.48 -12.63
N GLY A 204 -6.89 -9.00 -11.46
CA GLY A 204 -7.77 -8.34 -10.51
C GLY A 204 -7.95 -6.86 -10.81
N LYS A 205 -8.59 -6.14 -9.88
CA LYS A 205 -8.87 -4.70 -10.00
C LYS A 205 -8.60 -3.99 -8.68
N CYS A 206 -8.18 -2.73 -8.77
CA CYS A 206 -8.16 -1.82 -7.64
C CYS A 206 -8.67 -0.44 -8.06
N LEU A 207 -9.30 0.29 -7.14
CA LEU A 207 -9.75 1.67 -7.37
C LEU A 207 -8.56 2.61 -7.57
N LYS A 208 -7.59 2.51 -6.67
CA LYS A 208 -6.39 3.33 -6.69
C LYS A 208 -5.21 2.57 -6.10
N SER A 209 -4.04 2.71 -6.68
CA SER A 209 -2.79 2.29 -6.06
C SER A 209 -1.85 3.48 -5.96
N ILE A 210 -1.23 3.66 -4.80
CA ILE A 210 -0.28 4.73 -4.52
C ILE A 210 0.97 4.07 -3.94
N THR A 211 2.05 4.12 -4.69
CA THR A 211 3.34 3.55 -4.28
C THR A 211 4.33 4.67 -3.99
N ASN A 212 4.89 4.67 -2.79
CA ASN A 212 5.99 5.54 -2.39
C ASN A 212 7.32 4.75 -2.33
N GLU A 213 8.36 5.31 -1.73
CA GLU A 213 9.67 4.64 -1.62
C GLU A 213 9.63 3.35 -0.76
N LYS A 214 8.69 3.21 0.16
CA LYS A 214 8.68 2.14 1.18
C LYS A 214 7.53 1.18 1.04
N ASP A 215 6.37 1.67 0.69
CA ASP A 215 5.11 0.93 0.70
C ASP A 215 4.20 1.31 -0.47
N THR A 216 3.20 0.48 -0.66
CA THR A 216 2.14 0.67 -1.64
C THR A 216 0.79 0.55 -0.95
N ILE A 217 -0.05 1.52 -1.15
CA ILE A 217 -1.44 1.51 -0.71
C ILE A 217 -2.30 1.09 -1.88
N ILE A 218 -3.10 0.05 -1.69
CA ILE A 218 -4.02 -0.49 -2.68
C ILE A 218 -5.43 -0.34 -2.13
N GLN A 219 -6.27 0.48 -2.78
CA GLN A 219 -7.65 0.72 -2.42
C GLN A 219 -8.55 -0.16 -3.27
N VAL A 220 -9.52 -0.81 -2.63
CA VAL A 220 -10.54 -1.62 -3.29
C VAL A 220 -11.91 -0.97 -3.10
N GLU A 221 -12.89 -1.35 -3.92
CA GLU A 221 -14.22 -0.74 -3.89
C GLU A 221 -15.01 -1.20 -2.67
N GLU A 222 -15.13 -2.50 -2.52
CA GLU A 222 -15.78 -3.18 -1.40
C GLU A 222 -15.11 -4.52 -1.17
N LEU A 223 -15.15 -5.01 0.09
CA LEU A 223 -14.67 -6.35 0.40
C LEU A 223 -15.66 -7.38 -0.15
N SER A 224 -15.15 -8.38 -0.85
CA SER A 224 -15.95 -9.50 -1.33
C SER A 224 -16.44 -10.39 -0.16
N ASP A 225 -17.51 -11.15 -0.39
CA ASP A 225 -18.01 -12.12 0.58
C ASP A 225 -16.90 -13.11 0.99
N GLN A 226 -16.02 -13.50 0.07
CA GLN A 226 -14.88 -14.37 0.34
C GLN A 226 -13.90 -13.76 1.35
N VAL A 227 -13.64 -12.45 1.27
CA VAL A 227 -12.78 -11.74 2.22
C VAL A 227 -13.45 -11.69 3.59
N LEU A 228 -14.75 -11.41 3.64
CA LEU A 228 -15.51 -11.37 4.89
C LEU A 228 -15.54 -12.75 5.58
N GLU A 229 -15.76 -13.82 4.83
CA GLU A 229 -15.67 -15.19 5.34
C GLU A 229 -14.26 -15.50 5.87
N ALA A 230 -13.21 -15.16 5.10
CA ALA A 230 -11.83 -15.37 5.54
C ALA A 230 -11.49 -14.60 6.83
N ILE A 231 -12.01 -13.39 7.01
CA ILE A 231 -11.86 -12.61 8.24
C ILE A 231 -12.51 -13.33 9.43
N GLU A 232 -13.71 -13.88 9.27
CA GLU A 232 -14.39 -14.61 10.33
C GLU A 232 -13.67 -15.92 10.66
N ASP A 233 -13.20 -16.67 9.67
CA ASP A 233 -12.41 -17.89 9.86
C ASP A 233 -11.11 -17.61 10.64
N ILE A 234 -10.41 -16.53 10.30
CA ILE A 234 -9.20 -16.11 11.02
C ILE A 234 -9.51 -15.74 12.47
N LYS A 235 -10.63 -15.07 12.75
CA LYS A 235 -11.04 -14.74 14.13
C LYS A 235 -11.34 -16.01 14.95
N ILE A 236 -11.99 -17.00 14.33
CA ILE A 236 -12.25 -18.30 14.97
C ILE A 236 -10.91 -18.99 15.26
N GLU A 237 -10.01 -19.09 14.27
CA GLU A 237 -8.70 -19.72 14.43
C GLU A 237 -7.86 -19.02 15.49
N LEU A 238 -7.91 -17.68 15.57
CA LEU A 238 -7.26 -16.90 16.64
C LEU A 238 -7.77 -17.26 18.04
N SER A 239 -9.07 -17.52 18.17
CA SER A 239 -9.66 -17.91 19.47
C SER A 239 -9.26 -19.32 19.93
N GLU A 240 -8.92 -20.20 19.01
CA GLU A 240 -8.57 -21.60 19.26
C GLU A 240 -7.06 -21.83 19.35
N THR A 241 -6.25 -20.97 18.73
CA THR A 241 -4.80 -21.14 18.62
C THR A 241 -4.09 -20.70 19.89
N GLN A 242 -3.19 -21.56 20.41
CA GLN A 242 -2.37 -21.26 21.58
C GLN A 242 -0.88 -21.07 21.24
N THR A 243 -0.47 -21.31 20.01
CA THR A 243 0.93 -21.24 19.57
C THR A 243 1.34 -19.80 19.28
N PRO A 244 2.33 -19.22 19.99
CA PRO A 244 2.68 -17.80 19.83
C PRO A 244 3.01 -17.39 18.39
N GLY A 245 3.70 -18.25 17.61
CA GLY A 245 4.04 -17.98 16.23
C GLY A 245 2.82 -17.92 15.30
N ASN A 246 1.84 -18.79 15.53
CA ASN A 246 0.58 -18.76 14.77
C ASN A 246 -0.30 -17.57 15.16
N LEU A 247 -0.32 -17.18 16.44
CA LEU A 247 -1.04 -15.98 16.87
C LEU A 247 -0.56 -14.74 16.11
N ILE A 248 0.75 -14.50 16.12
CA ILE A 248 1.35 -13.35 15.41
C ILE A 248 1.05 -13.39 13.91
N ARG A 249 1.09 -14.58 13.29
CA ARG A 249 0.78 -14.75 11.87
C ARG A 249 -0.67 -14.41 11.56
N LEU A 250 -1.61 -14.95 12.34
CA LEU A 250 -3.04 -14.74 12.17
C LEU A 250 -3.45 -13.30 12.47
N GLU A 251 -2.86 -12.67 13.50
CA GLU A 251 -3.06 -11.25 13.80
C GLU A 251 -2.63 -10.37 12.63
N LYS A 252 -1.46 -10.63 12.05
CA LYS A 252 -0.98 -9.90 10.86
C LYS A 252 -1.88 -10.10 9.65
N ARG A 253 -2.38 -11.32 9.45
CA ARG A 253 -3.29 -11.62 8.35
C ARG A 253 -4.64 -10.94 8.53
N LEU A 254 -5.20 -10.99 9.74
CA LEU A 254 -6.43 -10.30 10.08
C LEU A 254 -6.28 -8.78 9.87
N ALA A 255 -5.19 -8.19 10.37
CA ALA A 255 -4.87 -6.79 10.18
C ALA A 255 -4.81 -6.40 8.70
N ARG A 256 -4.25 -7.26 7.86
CA ARG A 256 -4.14 -7.03 6.41
C ARG A 256 -5.48 -7.07 5.71
N LEU A 257 -6.31 -8.08 5.97
CA LEU A 257 -7.61 -8.26 5.31
C LEU A 257 -8.68 -7.28 5.79
N SER A 258 -8.61 -6.86 7.05
CA SER A 258 -9.56 -5.91 7.66
C SER A 258 -9.09 -4.45 7.64
N ALA A 259 -7.98 -4.17 6.98
CA ALA A 259 -7.42 -2.82 6.94
C ALA A 259 -8.36 -1.84 6.24
N LYS A 260 -8.45 -0.63 6.81
CA LYS A 260 -9.18 0.50 6.25
C LYS A 260 -8.23 1.64 5.96
N ILE A 261 -8.59 2.44 4.98
CA ILE A 261 -7.85 3.63 4.60
C ILE A 261 -8.77 4.82 4.82
N ALA A 262 -8.35 5.75 5.68
CA ALA A 262 -9.01 7.04 5.81
C ALA A 262 -8.35 8.04 4.87
N ILE A 263 -9.11 8.60 3.97
CA ILE A 263 -8.68 9.63 3.04
C ILE A 263 -9.17 10.96 3.59
N VAL A 264 -8.26 11.76 4.13
CA VAL A 264 -8.55 13.13 4.55
C VAL A 264 -8.47 14.02 3.31
N GLN A 265 -9.63 14.36 2.76
CA GLN A 265 -9.76 15.25 1.62
C GLN A 265 -9.65 16.69 2.11
N VAL A 266 -8.44 17.27 1.99
CA VAL A 266 -8.14 18.59 2.52
C VAL A 266 -8.79 19.66 1.66
N GLY A 267 -9.73 20.40 2.25
CA GLY A 267 -10.44 21.51 1.61
C GLY A 267 -9.84 22.87 1.95
N ALA A 268 -9.86 23.78 0.98
CA ALA A 268 -9.42 25.15 1.17
C ALA A 268 -10.09 26.12 0.18
N ASN A 269 -10.08 27.42 0.52
CA ASN A 269 -10.63 28.46 -0.35
C ASN A 269 -9.63 29.01 -1.38
N SER A 270 -8.35 28.63 -1.27
CA SER A 270 -7.30 29.01 -2.21
C SER A 270 -6.22 27.95 -2.31
N ASP A 271 -5.48 27.94 -3.43
CA ASP A 271 -4.37 26.99 -3.67
C ASP A 271 -3.24 27.16 -2.64
N ILE A 272 -3.02 28.37 -2.15
CA ILE A 272 -1.98 28.65 -1.14
C ILE A 272 -2.39 28.02 0.20
N GLU A 273 -3.64 28.22 0.61
CA GLU A 273 -4.21 27.64 1.84
C GLU A 273 -4.24 26.12 1.75
N LEU A 274 -4.62 25.58 0.56
CA LEU A 274 -4.65 24.14 0.31
C LEU A 274 -3.27 23.52 0.51
N LYS A 275 -2.26 24.14 -0.10
CA LYS A 275 -0.87 23.68 0.03
C LYS A 275 -0.40 23.73 1.48
N GLU A 276 -0.65 24.84 2.18
CA GLU A 276 -0.26 25.02 3.59
C GLU A 276 -0.93 23.97 4.49
N LYS A 277 -2.23 23.70 4.30
CA LYS A 277 -2.95 22.67 5.05
C LYS A 277 -2.48 21.25 4.76
N THR A 278 -2.14 20.98 3.49
CA THR A 278 -1.68 19.64 3.08
C THR A 278 -0.24 19.36 3.55
N ASP A 279 0.61 20.39 3.61
CA ASP A 279 2.00 20.28 4.06
C ASP A 279 2.13 20.17 5.60
N ARG A 280 1.10 20.49 6.35
CA ARG A 280 0.99 20.34 7.81
C ARG A 280 0.51 18.97 8.22
#